data_bbdd5e87308c9092d49f9ed9606974d5
#
_entry.id   bbdd5e87308c9092d49f9ed9606974d5
#
_cell.length_a   1.000
_cell.length_b   1.000
_cell.length_c   1.000
_cell.angle_alpha   90.00
_cell.angle_beta   90.00
_cell.angle_gamma   90.00
#
_symmetry.space_group_name_H-M   'P 1'
#
loop_
_entity.id
_entity.type
_entity.pdbx_description
1 polymer ?
#
loop_
_entity_poly.entity_id
_entity_poly.type
_entity_poly.pdbx_seq_one_letter_code
_entity_poly.pdbx_strand_id
1 'polypeptide(L)'
;MRPAHAEPSRSCRRRTAGPADHDLRGRCLHERWRTGGIQERAAHGHARDRCAGTIDRPLLVYLFDPYCPWSYGYLPALTHLLDAVRDEADVEVVTIGLHDGTRIDQAPAPMRAVQRATGVGFGPGYRRALAEGEMQLRSRDAAAAVIGMTAADPGRVPDVLWAVHRAFFWAGRSLSDGATVAQTAQRLGLDGAAIEVFASSSRAAQMAEEDFHLARDLGARRGPTLLVSHGDRLCELEGPGTSGQHLVEQFRGVLARP
;
A
#
# COMPACT_ATOMS: atom_id res chain seq x y z
N MET A 1 19.40 8.90 -36.28
CA MET A 1 19.14 8.56 -34.88
C MET A 1 17.75 7.93 -34.81
N ARG A 2 17.63 6.62 -34.54
CA ARG A 2 16.35 5.96 -34.34
C ARG A 2 15.93 6.17 -32.87
N PRO A 3 14.67 6.43 -32.56
CA PRO A 3 14.20 6.51 -31.18
C PRO A 3 14.35 5.13 -30.54
N ALA A 4 14.89 5.10 -29.32
CA ALA A 4 14.98 3.89 -28.50
C ALA A 4 13.55 3.40 -28.24
N HIS A 5 13.28 2.17 -28.72
CA HIS A 5 12.05 1.48 -28.36
C HIS A 5 12.08 1.20 -26.85
N ALA A 6 11.08 1.73 -26.13
CA ALA A 6 10.84 1.38 -24.75
C ALA A 6 10.67 -0.16 -24.66
N GLU A 7 11.50 -0.83 -23.86
CA GLU A 7 11.32 -2.25 -23.58
C GLU A 7 9.95 -2.47 -22.91
N PRO A 8 9.23 -3.54 -23.28
CA PRO A 8 7.92 -3.82 -22.73
C PRO A 8 8.03 -4.14 -21.22
N SER A 9 7.09 -3.62 -20.43
CA SER A 9 6.90 -3.94 -19.01
C SER A 9 7.06 -5.46 -18.75
N ARG A 10 7.85 -5.82 -17.75
CA ARG A 10 8.43 -7.15 -17.54
C ARG A 10 7.44 -8.31 -17.38
N SER A 11 6.17 -8.10 -17.09
CA SER A 11 5.15 -9.16 -17.22
C SER A 11 3.74 -8.58 -17.26
N CYS A 12 3.14 -8.59 -18.45
CA CYS A 12 1.71 -8.42 -18.60
C CYS A 12 1.13 -9.81 -18.87
N ARG A 13 0.25 -10.30 -18.00
CA ARG A 13 -0.41 -11.61 -18.15
C ARG A 13 -1.92 -11.41 -18.30
N ARG A 14 -2.55 -12.27 -19.10
CA ARG A 14 -4.00 -12.37 -19.13
C ARG A 14 -4.47 -12.98 -17.80
N ARG A 15 -5.54 -12.44 -17.27
CA ARG A 15 -6.16 -12.97 -16.05
C ARG A 15 -6.76 -14.34 -16.38
N THR A 16 -6.23 -15.38 -15.78
CA THR A 16 -6.91 -16.67 -15.73
C THR A 16 -7.88 -16.63 -14.56
N ALA A 17 -9.13 -17.05 -14.74
CA ALA A 17 -10.13 -17.07 -13.67
C ALA A 17 -9.63 -17.93 -12.49
N GLY A 18 -9.06 -17.28 -11.48
CA GLY A 18 -8.61 -17.87 -10.24
C GLY A 18 -9.38 -17.27 -9.05
N PRO A 19 -9.26 -17.85 -7.84
CA PRO A 19 -9.96 -17.34 -6.65
C PRO A 19 -9.67 -15.87 -6.34
N ALA A 20 -8.49 -15.34 -6.70
CA ALA A 20 -8.15 -13.92 -6.57
C ALA A 20 -8.96 -13.02 -7.53
N ASP A 21 -9.42 -13.53 -8.67
CA ASP A 21 -10.23 -12.77 -9.63
C ASP A 21 -11.66 -12.49 -9.12
N HIS A 22 -12.22 -13.38 -8.30
CA HIS A 22 -13.53 -13.13 -7.67
C HIS A 22 -13.47 -11.98 -6.66
N ASP A 23 -12.35 -11.81 -5.94
CA ASP A 23 -12.19 -10.71 -4.99
C ASP A 23 -11.96 -9.36 -5.68
N LEU A 24 -11.28 -9.33 -6.82
CA LEU A 24 -11.09 -8.09 -7.58
C LEU A 24 -12.30 -7.68 -8.43
N ARG A 25 -13.25 -8.62 -8.73
CA ARG A 25 -14.47 -8.36 -9.52
C ARG A 25 -15.77 -8.47 -8.75
N GLY A 26 -15.83 -9.23 -7.67
CA GLY A 26 -17.07 -9.67 -7.04
C GLY A 26 -17.48 -8.93 -5.79
N ARG A 27 -16.57 -8.20 -5.20
CA ARG A 27 -16.86 -7.29 -4.08
C ARG A 27 -16.13 -5.99 -4.36
N CYS A 28 -16.90 -4.92 -4.49
CA CYS A 28 -16.35 -3.59 -4.31
C CYS A 28 -15.60 -3.64 -2.98
N LEU A 29 -14.28 -3.43 -2.98
CA LEU A 29 -13.47 -3.51 -1.75
C LEU A 29 -13.99 -2.56 -0.67
N HIS A 30 -14.78 -1.56 -1.08
CA HIS A 30 -15.67 -0.77 -0.21
C HIS A 30 -16.71 -1.60 0.57
N GLU A 31 -17.14 -2.77 0.07
CA GLU A 31 -18.06 -3.65 0.82
C GLU A 31 -17.38 -4.45 1.91
N ARG A 32 -16.09 -4.75 1.80
CA ARG A 32 -15.32 -5.32 2.92
C ARG A 32 -15.41 -4.48 4.19
N TRP A 33 -15.61 -3.16 4.04
CA TRP A 33 -15.61 -2.18 5.11
C TRP A 33 -16.98 -1.91 5.75
N ARG A 34 -18.07 -2.27 5.07
CA ARG A 34 -19.44 -1.97 5.52
C ARG A 34 -19.91 -2.80 6.72
N THR A 35 -19.24 -3.89 7.07
CA THR A 35 -19.70 -4.79 8.14
C THR A 35 -19.05 -4.54 9.50
N GLY A 36 -18.21 -3.54 9.65
CA GLY A 36 -17.52 -3.23 10.91
C GLY A 36 -17.67 -1.78 11.33
N GLY A 37 -18.64 -1.49 12.16
CA GLY A 37 -18.83 -0.45 13.20
C GLY A 37 -18.22 0.98 13.10
N ILE A 38 -17.31 1.26 12.18
CA ILE A 38 -16.70 2.60 12.00
C ILE A 38 -17.55 3.51 11.10
N GLN A 39 -18.55 2.95 10.43
CA GLN A 39 -19.31 3.62 9.36
C GLN A 39 -20.52 4.44 9.79
N GLU A 40 -20.95 4.44 11.04
CA GLU A 40 -22.17 5.17 11.40
C GLU A 40 -22.03 6.71 11.34
N ARG A 41 -20.83 7.24 11.24
CA ARG A 41 -20.60 8.70 11.20
C ARG A 41 -20.11 9.26 9.86
N ALA A 42 -19.65 8.44 8.93
CA ALA A 42 -19.17 8.88 7.60
C ALA A 42 -20.21 8.78 6.48
N ALA A 43 -21.43 8.36 6.77
CA ALA A 43 -22.45 7.99 5.78
C ALA A 43 -23.31 9.15 5.27
N HIS A 44 -22.83 10.38 5.23
CA HIS A 44 -23.54 11.48 4.61
C HIS A 44 -22.70 12.10 3.50
N GLY A 45 -22.77 11.51 2.32
CA GLY A 45 -22.32 12.13 1.08
C GLY A 45 -21.34 11.28 0.25
N HIS A 46 -21.78 10.90 -0.91
CA HIS A 46 -20.99 10.49 -2.10
C HIS A 46 -20.51 9.03 -2.29
N ALA A 47 -20.80 8.10 -1.39
CA ALA A 47 -20.32 6.71 -1.56
C ALA A 47 -21.25 5.78 -2.40
N ARG A 48 -22.48 6.19 -2.72
CA ARG A 48 -23.47 5.32 -3.39
C ARG A 48 -23.36 5.25 -4.91
N ASP A 49 -22.72 6.23 -5.55
CA ASP A 49 -22.69 6.30 -7.02
C ASP A 49 -21.45 5.68 -7.68
N ARG A 50 -20.41 5.32 -6.92
CA ARG A 50 -19.17 4.81 -7.52
C ARG A 50 -19.17 3.31 -7.79
N CYS A 51 -20.04 2.53 -7.15
CA CYS A 51 -20.13 1.08 -7.43
C CYS A 51 -21.04 0.74 -8.61
N ALA A 52 -21.81 1.68 -9.13
CA ALA A 52 -22.68 1.51 -10.30
C ALA A 52 -22.03 1.97 -11.63
N GLY A 53 -20.82 2.54 -11.58
CA GLY A 53 -20.12 3.13 -12.70
C GLY A 53 -18.97 2.28 -13.21
N THR A 54 -19.19 1.62 -14.33
CA THR A 54 -18.24 1.11 -15.33
C THR A 54 -17.23 0.05 -14.87
N ILE A 55 -17.42 -1.13 -15.39
CA ILE A 55 -16.52 -2.31 -15.43
C ILE A 55 -15.16 -2.02 -16.11
N ASP A 56 -14.87 -0.77 -16.46
CA ASP A 56 -13.78 -0.38 -17.35
C ASP A 56 -12.75 0.55 -16.72
N ARG A 57 -12.93 0.95 -15.43
CA ARG A 57 -11.94 1.83 -14.78
C ARG A 57 -10.72 1.01 -14.34
N PRO A 58 -9.50 1.44 -14.72
CA PRO A 58 -8.28 0.77 -14.29
C PRO A 58 -8.15 0.74 -12.77
N LEU A 59 -7.59 -0.34 -12.22
CA LEU A 59 -7.28 -0.47 -10.80
C LEU A 59 -5.77 -0.56 -10.61
N LEU A 60 -5.20 0.35 -9.85
CA LEU A 60 -3.84 0.27 -9.34
C LEU A 60 -3.85 -0.48 -8.00
N VAL A 61 -3.10 -1.57 -7.91
CA VAL A 61 -2.94 -2.35 -6.69
C VAL A 61 -1.50 -2.23 -6.21
N TYR A 62 -1.31 -1.57 -5.07
CA TYR A 62 0.00 -1.42 -4.43
C TYR A 62 0.16 -2.43 -3.31
N LEU A 63 1.05 -3.41 -3.53
CA LEU A 63 1.36 -4.46 -2.56
C LEU A 63 2.66 -4.08 -1.83
N PHE A 64 2.57 -3.95 -0.51
CA PHE A 64 3.68 -3.42 0.27
C PHE A 64 3.68 -3.93 1.72
N ASP A 65 4.78 -3.69 2.42
CA ASP A 65 4.85 -3.88 3.88
C ASP A 65 5.29 -2.59 4.55
N PRO A 66 4.62 -2.13 5.63
CA PRO A 66 4.98 -0.91 6.34
C PRO A 66 6.40 -0.89 6.91
N TYR A 67 7.00 -2.07 7.13
CA TYR A 67 8.38 -2.22 7.61
C TYR A 67 9.40 -2.50 6.50
N CYS A 68 8.96 -2.53 5.23
CA CYS A 68 9.86 -2.74 4.09
C CYS A 68 10.57 -1.44 3.69
N PRO A 69 11.91 -1.34 3.76
CA PRO A 69 12.62 -0.13 3.40
C PRO A 69 12.52 0.21 1.90
N TRP A 70 12.33 -0.78 1.03
CA TRP A 70 12.09 -0.57 -0.39
C TRP A 70 10.69 0.01 -0.65
N SER A 71 9.67 -0.39 0.16
CA SER A 71 8.34 0.22 0.10
C SER A 71 8.41 1.71 0.48
N TYR A 72 9.18 2.05 1.53
CA TYR A 72 9.42 3.44 1.89
C TYR A 72 10.14 4.22 0.78
N GLY A 73 11.18 3.64 0.19
CA GLY A 73 11.93 4.25 -0.91
C GLY A 73 11.10 4.46 -2.17
N TYR A 74 10.05 3.68 -2.38
CA TYR A 74 9.19 3.78 -3.57
C TYR A 74 8.16 4.91 -3.49
N LEU A 75 7.87 5.44 -2.29
CA LEU A 75 6.81 6.43 -2.08
C LEU A 75 6.90 7.68 -2.96
N PRO A 76 8.08 8.31 -3.21
CA PRO A 76 8.12 9.49 -4.08
C PRO A 76 7.61 9.20 -5.50
N ALA A 77 8.03 8.08 -6.10
CA ALA A 77 7.60 7.69 -7.43
C ALA A 77 6.12 7.28 -7.47
N LEU A 78 5.70 6.50 -6.46
CA LEU A 78 4.31 6.08 -6.30
C LEU A 78 3.38 7.27 -6.11
N THR A 79 3.71 8.21 -5.22
CA THR A 79 2.88 9.41 -4.98
C THR A 79 2.73 10.23 -6.26
N HIS A 80 3.82 10.42 -7.02
CA HIS A 80 3.76 11.13 -8.31
C HIS A 80 2.79 10.44 -9.29
N LEU A 81 2.85 9.10 -9.39
CA LEU A 81 1.90 8.35 -10.22
C LEU A 81 0.46 8.55 -9.73
N LEU A 82 0.21 8.31 -8.42
CA LEU A 82 -1.15 8.37 -7.86
C LEU A 82 -1.77 9.76 -8.03
N ASP A 83 -0.98 10.82 -7.91
CA ASP A 83 -1.44 12.19 -8.15
C ASP A 83 -1.74 12.44 -9.63
N ALA A 84 -0.89 11.94 -10.54
CA ALA A 84 -1.04 12.13 -11.98
C ALA A 84 -2.25 11.38 -12.57
N VAL A 85 -2.65 10.24 -11.96
CA VAL A 85 -3.72 9.38 -12.47
C VAL A 85 -4.95 9.33 -11.55
N ARG A 86 -5.08 10.28 -10.64
CA ARG A 86 -6.15 10.36 -9.62
C ARG A 86 -7.55 10.21 -10.20
N ASP A 87 -7.79 10.83 -11.34
CA ASP A 87 -9.08 10.79 -12.03
C ASP A 87 -9.16 9.66 -13.07
N GLU A 88 -8.03 8.98 -13.35
CA GLU A 88 -7.94 7.94 -14.38
C GLU A 88 -8.08 6.52 -13.81
N ALA A 89 -7.73 6.28 -12.53
CA ALA A 89 -7.71 4.95 -11.92
C ALA A 89 -8.26 4.94 -10.50
N ASP A 90 -8.74 3.79 -10.09
CA ASP A 90 -8.96 3.49 -8.67
C ASP A 90 -7.67 2.95 -8.05
N VAL A 91 -7.51 3.12 -6.74
CA VAL A 91 -6.30 2.71 -6.02
C VAL A 91 -6.66 1.82 -4.86
N GLU A 92 -5.98 0.69 -4.77
CA GLU A 92 -6.04 -0.21 -3.64
C GLU A 92 -4.65 -0.46 -3.07
N VAL A 93 -4.58 -0.57 -1.75
CA VAL A 93 -3.37 -0.96 -1.04
C VAL A 93 -3.59 -2.30 -0.35
N VAL A 94 -2.64 -3.21 -0.53
CA VAL A 94 -2.66 -4.55 0.03
C VAL A 94 -1.35 -4.79 0.76
N THR A 95 -1.43 -5.24 2.01
CA THR A 95 -0.23 -5.52 2.79
C THR A 95 0.27 -6.95 2.57
N ILE A 96 1.59 -7.20 2.68
CA ILE A 96 2.18 -8.50 2.30
C ILE A 96 2.73 -9.33 3.46
N GLY A 97 2.86 -8.76 4.66
CA GLY A 97 3.22 -9.52 5.86
C GLY A 97 4.64 -10.10 5.88
N LEU A 98 5.67 -9.24 5.83
CA LEU A 98 7.07 -9.69 5.80
C LEU A 98 7.62 -10.15 7.14
N HIS A 99 7.07 -9.64 8.25
CA HIS A 99 7.61 -9.84 9.59
C HIS A 99 6.55 -10.36 10.56
N ASP A 100 6.87 -11.42 11.28
CA ASP A 100 6.05 -11.97 12.36
C ASP A 100 6.87 -12.00 13.66
N GLY A 101 7.03 -10.83 14.29
CA GLY A 101 7.82 -10.67 15.51
C GLY A 101 9.35 -10.67 15.29
N THR A 102 9.81 -10.45 14.07
CA THR A 102 11.24 -10.33 13.78
C THR A 102 11.83 -9.12 14.52
N ARG A 103 12.96 -9.29 15.19
CA ARG A 103 13.67 -8.16 15.81
C ARG A 103 14.23 -7.23 14.74
N ILE A 104 14.17 -5.93 14.98
CA ILE A 104 14.60 -4.91 14.01
C ILE A 104 16.08 -5.05 13.61
N ASP A 105 16.95 -5.51 14.49
CA ASP A 105 18.39 -5.75 14.23
C ASP A 105 18.63 -6.99 13.35
N GLN A 106 17.65 -7.90 13.27
CA GLN A 106 17.69 -9.10 12.45
C GLN A 106 16.98 -8.92 11.09
N ALA A 107 16.21 -7.85 10.95
CA ALA A 107 15.52 -7.54 9.69
C ALA A 107 16.50 -6.92 8.67
N PRO A 108 16.38 -7.28 7.37
CA PRO A 108 17.19 -6.64 6.34
C PRO A 108 16.94 -5.13 6.30
N ALA A 109 18.00 -4.35 6.51
CA ALA A 109 17.95 -2.88 6.52
C ALA A 109 18.91 -2.28 5.47
N PRO A 110 18.67 -2.45 4.15
CA PRO A 110 19.59 -2.02 3.11
C PRO A 110 19.52 -0.51 2.85
N MET A 111 19.59 0.31 3.91
CA MET A 111 19.43 1.78 3.88
C MET A 111 20.26 2.45 2.78
N ARG A 112 21.56 2.08 2.67
CA ARG A 112 22.44 2.69 1.67
C ARG A 112 22.03 2.33 0.24
N ALA A 113 21.54 1.10 0.01
CA ALA A 113 21.08 0.67 -1.30
C ALA A 113 19.78 1.38 -1.68
N VAL A 114 18.81 1.45 -0.77
CA VAL A 114 17.55 2.17 -0.97
C VAL A 114 17.83 3.65 -1.23
N GLN A 115 18.65 4.30 -0.40
CA GLN A 115 18.98 5.72 -0.56
C GLN A 115 19.66 6.01 -1.90
N ARG A 116 20.58 5.15 -2.35
CA ARG A 116 21.23 5.33 -3.68
C ARG A 116 20.23 5.18 -4.83
N ALA A 117 19.32 4.20 -4.71
CA ALA A 117 18.35 3.92 -5.78
C ALA A 117 17.21 4.92 -5.85
N THR A 118 16.78 5.48 -4.71
CA THR A 118 15.52 6.23 -4.61
C THR A 118 15.68 7.67 -4.11
N GLY A 119 16.85 8.03 -3.57
CA GLY A 119 17.10 9.32 -2.93
C GLY A 119 16.47 9.49 -1.54
N VAL A 120 15.69 8.53 -1.05
CA VAL A 120 14.98 8.63 0.23
C VAL A 120 15.93 8.41 1.41
N GLY A 121 15.97 9.35 2.35
CA GLY A 121 16.78 9.27 3.57
C GLY A 121 16.06 8.62 4.72
N PHE A 122 16.82 8.01 5.63
CA PHE A 122 16.34 7.43 6.89
C PHE A 122 16.62 8.35 8.07
N GLY A 123 15.66 8.46 8.99
CA GLY A 123 15.72 9.39 10.10
C GLY A 123 16.60 8.93 11.29
N PRO A 124 16.92 9.86 12.20
CA PRO A 124 17.73 9.54 13.38
C PRO A 124 17.01 8.58 14.34
N GLY A 125 15.68 8.66 14.45
CA GLY A 125 14.90 7.75 15.29
C GLY A 125 15.02 6.30 14.82
N TYR A 126 14.89 6.05 13.51
CA TYR A 126 15.06 4.72 12.94
C TYR A 126 16.47 4.15 13.17
N ARG A 127 17.51 4.98 12.98
CA ARG A 127 18.89 4.55 13.23
C ARG A 127 19.14 4.20 14.70
N ARG A 128 18.52 4.93 15.63
CA ARG A 128 18.57 4.63 17.06
C ARG A 128 17.87 3.32 17.36
N ALA A 129 16.65 3.12 16.88
CA ALA A 129 15.91 1.87 17.06
C ALA A 129 16.67 0.65 16.52
N LEU A 130 17.35 0.79 15.36
CA LEU A 130 18.24 -0.25 14.83
C LEU A 130 19.43 -0.54 15.75
N ALA A 131 20.04 0.50 16.34
CA ALA A 131 21.19 0.34 17.25
C ALA A 131 20.78 -0.29 18.59
N GLU A 132 19.59 0.02 19.09
CA GLU A 132 18.99 -0.59 20.26
C GLU A 132 18.60 -2.05 20.02
N GLY A 133 18.12 -2.38 18.83
CA GLY A 133 17.87 -3.75 18.36
C GLY A 133 16.67 -4.46 19.00
N GLU A 134 15.94 -3.83 19.92
CA GLU A 134 14.94 -4.50 20.76
C GLU A 134 13.54 -4.54 20.14
N MET A 135 13.23 -3.62 19.22
CA MET A 135 11.92 -3.50 18.62
C MET A 135 11.55 -4.76 17.82
N GLN A 136 10.38 -5.29 18.08
CA GLN A 136 9.79 -6.38 17.30
C GLN A 136 8.93 -5.83 16.16
N LEU A 137 9.16 -6.31 14.95
CA LEU A 137 8.40 -5.97 13.76
C LEU A 137 7.27 -6.99 13.59
N ARG A 138 6.03 -6.52 13.67
CA ARG A 138 4.82 -7.32 13.48
C ARG A 138 4.01 -6.72 12.34
N SER A 139 4.20 -7.24 11.13
CA SER A 139 3.54 -6.71 9.94
C SER A 139 2.01 -6.77 10.04
N ARG A 140 1.45 -7.74 10.75
CA ARG A 140 0.02 -7.84 10.96
C ARG A 140 -0.55 -6.64 11.71
N ASP A 141 0.11 -6.21 12.79
CA ASP A 141 -0.34 -5.06 13.59
C ASP A 141 -0.22 -3.77 12.76
N ALA A 142 0.91 -3.61 12.05
CA ALA A 142 1.12 -2.48 11.15
C ALA A 142 0.11 -2.44 9.98
N ALA A 143 -0.22 -3.60 9.42
CA ALA A 143 -1.26 -3.75 8.40
C ALA A 143 -2.63 -3.32 8.93
N ALA A 144 -3.01 -3.78 10.12
CA ALA A 144 -4.26 -3.39 10.78
C ALA A 144 -4.38 -1.87 10.93
N ALA A 145 -3.27 -1.18 11.29
CA ALA A 145 -3.24 0.28 11.38
C ALA A 145 -3.42 0.95 10.01
N VAL A 146 -2.73 0.47 8.96
CA VAL A 146 -2.89 0.97 7.58
C VAL A 146 -4.33 0.81 7.13
N ILE A 147 -4.87 -0.39 7.31
CA ILE A 147 -6.25 -0.73 6.97
C ILE A 147 -7.22 0.27 7.63
N GLY A 148 -7.10 0.50 8.93
CA GLY A 148 -7.96 1.45 9.65
C GLY A 148 -7.88 2.88 9.10
N MET A 149 -6.67 3.38 8.85
CA MET A 149 -6.46 4.74 8.35
C MET A 149 -6.96 4.92 6.92
N THR A 150 -6.71 3.95 6.02
CA THR A 150 -7.16 4.02 4.62
C THR A 150 -8.67 3.86 4.50
N ALA A 151 -9.31 3.10 5.40
CA ALA A 151 -10.75 3.00 5.46
C ALA A 151 -11.43 4.29 5.95
N ALA A 152 -10.81 4.96 6.91
CA ALA A 152 -11.35 6.20 7.44
C ALA A 152 -11.33 7.33 6.40
N ASP A 153 -10.34 7.35 5.50
CA ASP A 153 -10.25 8.31 4.39
C ASP A 153 -9.61 7.69 3.13
N PRO A 154 -10.41 7.04 2.28
CA PRO A 154 -9.91 6.39 1.07
C PRO A 154 -9.31 7.36 0.03
N GLY A 155 -9.65 8.64 0.11
CA GLY A 155 -9.13 9.68 -0.80
C GLY A 155 -7.68 10.06 -0.49
N ARG A 156 -7.14 9.65 0.67
CA ARG A 156 -5.82 10.08 1.17
C ARG A 156 -4.83 8.94 1.32
N VAL A 157 -4.94 7.90 0.50
CA VAL A 157 -4.00 6.78 0.48
C VAL A 157 -2.53 7.23 0.46
N PRO A 158 -2.09 8.17 -0.40
CA PRO A 158 -0.69 8.63 -0.40
C PRO A 158 -0.25 9.21 0.95
N ASP A 159 -1.10 10.02 1.59
CA ASP A 159 -0.79 10.61 2.89
C ASP A 159 -0.65 9.56 3.99
N VAL A 160 -1.54 8.55 3.99
CA VAL A 160 -1.48 7.43 4.93
C VAL A 160 -0.17 6.65 4.76
N LEU A 161 0.18 6.31 3.51
CA LEU A 161 1.43 5.60 3.21
C LEU A 161 2.65 6.39 3.70
N TRP A 162 2.71 7.70 3.44
CA TRP A 162 3.78 8.55 3.95
C TRP A 162 3.81 8.62 5.48
N ALA A 163 2.66 8.78 6.13
CA ALA A 163 2.57 8.89 7.58
C ALA A 163 3.08 7.64 8.30
N VAL A 164 2.63 6.45 7.87
CA VAL A 164 3.03 5.18 8.49
C VAL A 164 4.51 4.89 8.27
N HIS A 165 5.03 5.08 7.06
CA HIS A 165 6.45 4.86 6.80
C HIS A 165 7.35 5.88 7.51
N ARG A 166 6.94 7.14 7.65
CA ARG A 166 7.68 8.13 8.40
C ARG A 166 7.64 7.89 9.90
N ALA A 167 6.53 7.37 10.45
CA ALA A 167 6.49 6.97 11.85
C ALA A 167 7.58 5.94 12.16
N PHE A 168 7.79 4.97 11.28
CA PHE A 168 8.83 3.96 11.44
C PHE A 168 10.20 4.42 10.94
N PHE A 169 10.38 4.68 9.63
CA PHE A 169 11.71 4.92 9.03
C PHE A 169 12.32 6.29 9.33
N TRP A 170 11.54 7.24 9.83
CA TRP A 170 12.07 8.53 10.26
C TRP A 170 12.12 8.64 11.78
N ALA A 171 11.00 8.38 12.44
CA ALA A 171 10.87 8.57 13.87
C ALA A 171 11.28 7.34 14.72
N GLY A 172 11.45 6.16 14.10
CA GLY A 172 11.83 4.93 14.78
C GLY A 172 10.73 4.39 15.71
N ARG A 173 9.47 4.61 15.36
CA ARG A 173 8.33 4.18 16.17
C ARG A 173 7.69 2.93 15.60
N SER A 174 7.34 1.99 16.44
CA SER A 174 6.64 0.76 16.03
C SER A 174 5.17 1.04 15.73
N LEU A 175 4.69 0.53 14.59
CA LEU A 175 3.26 0.55 14.26
C LEU A 175 2.47 -0.57 14.97
N SER A 176 3.14 -1.41 15.77
CA SER A 176 2.49 -2.33 16.72
C SER A 176 2.20 -1.67 18.08
N ASP A 177 2.64 -0.41 18.26
CA ASP A 177 2.34 0.38 19.45
C ASP A 177 1.10 1.25 19.21
N GLY A 178 0.04 1.02 20.00
CA GLY A 178 -1.23 1.71 19.87
C GLY A 178 -1.12 3.23 19.96
N ALA A 179 -0.28 3.76 20.86
CA ALA A 179 -0.04 5.20 20.97
C ALA A 179 0.59 5.77 19.70
N THR A 180 1.50 5.02 19.04
CA THR A 180 2.06 5.41 17.73
C THR A 180 1.01 5.42 16.65
N VAL A 181 0.13 4.43 16.62
CA VAL A 181 -0.99 4.34 15.67
C VAL A 181 -1.93 5.53 15.85
N ALA A 182 -2.39 5.78 17.08
CA ALA A 182 -3.27 6.91 17.39
C ALA A 182 -2.66 8.26 16.99
N GLN A 183 -1.40 8.52 17.34
CA GLN A 183 -0.71 9.76 16.99
C GLN A 183 -0.50 9.92 15.48
N THR A 184 -0.25 8.81 14.76
CA THR A 184 -0.08 8.83 13.31
C THR A 184 -1.40 9.20 12.63
N ALA A 185 -2.52 8.61 13.06
CA ALA A 185 -3.86 8.92 12.60
C ALA A 185 -4.25 10.38 12.90
N GLN A 186 -3.98 10.88 14.12
CA GLN A 186 -4.25 12.26 14.49
C GLN A 186 -3.52 13.28 13.62
N ARG A 187 -2.27 13.02 13.23
CA ARG A 187 -1.52 13.88 12.30
C ARG A 187 -2.14 13.95 10.90
N LEU A 188 -2.92 12.94 10.54
CA LEU A 188 -3.73 12.91 9.32
C LEU A 188 -5.10 13.58 9.52
N GLY A 189 -5.42 14.06 10.72
CA GLY A 189 -6.73 14.62 11.06
C GLY A 189 -7.82 13.56 11.27
N LEU A 190 -7.42 12.28 11.44
CA LEU A 190 -8.35 11.18 11.72
C LEU A 190 -8.59 11.03 13.22
N ASP A 191 -9.65 10.34 13.60
CA ASP A 191 -9.90 9.95 15.00
C ASP A 191 -8.89 8.87 15.43
N GLY A 192 -7.81 9.31 16.06
CA GLY A 192 -6.73 8.45 16.50
C GLY A 192 -7.16 7.35 17.46
N ALA A 193 -8.09 7.67 18.39
CA ALA A 193 -8.59 6.68 19.36
C ALA A 193 -9.42 5.59 18.65
N ALA A 194 -10.29 5.98 17.72
CA ALA A 194 -11.07 5.04 16.94
C ALA A 194 -10.18 4.13 16.08
N ILE A 195 -9.12 4.68 15.45
CA ILE A 195 -8.17 3.91 14.66
C ILE A 195 -7.36 2.94 15.53
N GLU A 196 -6.91 3.35 16.72
CA GLU A 196 -6.20 2.48 17.68
C GLU A 196 -7.08 1.30 18.12
N VAL A 197 -8.33 1.59 18.52
CA VAL A 197 -9.30 0.56 18.92
C VAL A 197 -9.55 -0.42 17.76
N PHE A 198 -9.75 0.09 16.55
CA PHE A 198 -9.92 -0.77 15.38
C PHE A 198 -8.67 -1.63 15.13
N ALA A 199 -7.47 -1.03 15.06
CA ALA A 199 -6.23 -1.74 14.77
C ALA A 199 -5.91 -2.85 15.79
N SER A 200 -6.37 -2.69 17.04
CA SER A 200 -6.21 -3.70 18.10
C SER A 200 -7.28 -4.81 18.06
N SER A 201 -8.25 -4.73 17.16
CA SER A 201 -9.37 -5.70 17.10
C SER A 201 -8.99 -6.98 16.36
N SER A 202 -9.66 -8.08 16.73
CA SER A 202 -9.56 -9.35 16.01
C SER A 202 -10.01 -9.23 14.54
N ARG A 203 -10.95 -8.33 14.26
CA ARG A 203 -11.41 -8.07 12.90
C ARG A 203 -10.31 -7.46 12.04
N ALA A 204 -9.59 -6.44 12.55
CA ALA A 204 -8.47 -5.84 11.82
C ALA A 204 -7.33 -6.85 11.60
N ALA A 205 -7.04 -7.69 12.60
CA ALA A 205 -6.07 -8.77 12.45
C ALA A 205 -6.48 -9.78 11.36
N GLN A 206 -7.75 -10.16 11.30
CA GLN A 206 -8.27 -11.02 10.24
C GLN A 206 -8.15 -10.36 8.85
N MET A 207 -8.46 -9.08 8.74
CA MET A 207 -8.34 -8.35 7.47
C MET A 207 -6.89 -8.27 6.99
N ALA A 208 -5.94 -8.09 7.92
CA ALA A 208 -4.52 -8.13 7.59
C ALA A 208 -4.10 -9.52 7.04
N GLU A 209 -4.58 -10.60 7.62
CA GLU A 209 -4.32 -11.95 7.10
C GLU A 209 -4.97 -12.17 5.72
N GLU A 210 -6.18 -11.65 5.50
CA GLU A 210 -6.83 -11.68 4.18
C GLU A 210 -5.98 -10.94 3.13
N ASP A 211 -5.40 -9.78 3.47
CA ASP A 211 -4.45 -9.06 2.61
C ASP A 211 -3.22 -9.91 2.30
N PHE A 212 -2.63 -10.56 3.30
CA PHE A 212 -1.46 -11.41 3.10
C PHE A 212 -1.75 -12.61 2.19
N HIS A 213 -2.96 -13.19 2.28
CA HIS A 213 -3.40 -14.23 1.36
C HIS A 213 -3.55 -13.69 -0.06
N LEU A 214 -4.26 -12.56 -0.23
CA LEU A 214 -4.44 -11.92 -1.53
C LEU A 214 -3.10 -11.55 -2.18
N ALA A 215 -2.16 -10.99 -1.41
CA ALA A 215 -0.84 -10.66 -1.91
C ALA A 215 -0.09 -11.88 -2.45
N ARG A 216 -0.16 -13.03 -1.75
CA ARG A 216 0.44 -14.28 -2.22
C ARG A 216 -0.23 -14.80 -3.50
N ASP A 217 -1.54 -14.72 -3.60
CA ASP A 217 -2.30 -15.14 -4.79
C ASP A 217 -1.98 -14.26 -5.99
N LEU A 218 -1.74 -12.96 -5.77
CA LEU A 218 -1.25 -12.03 -6.79
C LEU A 218 0.22 -12.23 -7.15
N GLY A 219 0.94 -13.09 -6.42
CA GLY A 219 2.34 -13.45 -6.67
C GLY A 219 3.35 -12.54 -5.98
N ALA A 220 2.91 -11.60 -5.12
CA ALA A 220 3.80 -10.75 -4.34
C ALA A 220 4.34 -11.51 -3.13
N ARG A 221 5.61 -11.90 -3.20
CA ARG A 221 6.33 -12.58 -2.11
C ARG A 221 7.37 -11.68 -1.44
N ARG A 222 7.62 -10.54 -2.02
CA ARG A 222 8.56 -9.49 -1.57
C ARG A 222 7.94 -8.16 -1.94
N GLY A 223 8.19 -7.15 -1.14
CA GLY A 223 7.66 -5.81 -1.42
C GLY A 223 8.71 -4.87 -2.01
N PRO A 224 8.26 -3.78 -2.55
CA PRO A 224 6.90 -3.52 -3.02
C PRO A 224 6.65 -4.08 -4.44
N THR A 225 5.37 -4.28 -4.78
CA THR A 225 4.92 -4.60 -6.14
C THR A 225 3.77 -3.67 -6.50
N LEU A 226 3.76 -3.11 -7.69
CA LEU A 226 2.70 -2.27 -8.20
C LEU A 226 2.08 -2.91 -9.44
N LEU A 227 0.78 -3.17 -9.38
CA LEU A 227 0.03 -3.81 -10.45
C LEU A 227 -0.99 -2.85 -11.02
N VAL A 228 -1.24 -2.97 -12.33
CA VAL A 228 -2.36 -2.34 -13.05
C VAL A 228 -3.28 -3.43 -13.52
N SER A 229 -4.54 -3.39 -13.09
CA SER A 229 -5.61 -4.23 -13.63
C SER A 229 -6.48 -3.41 -14.55
N HIS A 230 -6.61 -3.83 -15.82
CA HIS A 230 -7.46 -3.21 -16.82
C HIS A 230 -8.01 -4.25 -17.80
N GLY A 231 -9.33 -4.31 -17.96
CA GLY A 231 -9.98 -5.36 -18.73
C GLY A 231 -9.63 -6.76 -18.20
N ASP A 232 -9.13 -7.63 -19.07
CA ASP A 232 -8.69 -9.00 -18.74
C ASP A 232 -7.19 -9.10 -18.40
N ARG A 233 -6.51 -7.97 -18.19
CA ARG A 233 -5.06 -7.91 -17.99
C ARG A 233 -4.67 -7.51 -16.58
N LEU A 234 -3.57 -8.08 -16.14
CA LEU A 234 -2.86 -7.70 -14.93
C LEU A 234 -1.38 -7.49 -15.29
N CYS A 235 -0.91 -6.26 -15.17
CA CYS A 235 0.45 -5.86 -15.56
C CYS A 235 1.20 -5.32 -14.37
N GLU A 236 2.44 -5.76 -14.17
CA GLU A 236 3.34 -5.23 -13.15
C GLU A 236 4.09 -4.02 -13.72
N LEU A 237 4.11 -2.93 -12.97
CA LEU A 237 4.93 -1.76 -13.24
C LEU A 237 6.30 -1.88 -12.58
N GLU A 238 7.26 -1.06 -13.01
CA GLU A 238 8.60 -1.08 -12.44
C GLU A 238 8.63 -0.75 -10.95
N GLY A 239 9.57 -1.40 -10.24
CA GLY A 239 9.74 -1.26 -8.81
C GLY A 239 10.60 -0.05 -8.39
N PRO A 240 11.05 -0.03 -7.12
CA PRO A 240 11.84 1.05 -6.55
C PRO A 240 13.11 1.37 -7.35
N GLY A 241 13.37 2.66 -7.54
CA GLY A 241 14.48 3.16 -8.36
C GLY A 241 14.01 3.75 -9.68
N THR A 242 12.77 3.44 -10.11
CA THR A 242 12.16 4.11 -11.26
C THR A 242 11.63 5.48 -10.88
N SER A 243 11.48 6.38 -11.88
CA SER A 243 10.88 7.70 -11.65
C SER A 243 9.35 7.65 -11.69
N GLY A 244 8.70 8.58 -10.99
CA GLY A 244 7.24 8.70 -11.04
C GLY A 244 6.73 8.99 -12.45
N GLN A 245 7.44 9.82 -13.23
CA GLN A 245 7.11 10.10 -14.63
C GLN A 245 7.11 8.83 -15.48
N HIS A 246 8.11 7.96 -15.30
CA HIS A 246 8.18 6.70 -16.02
C HIS A 246 7.04 5.74 -15.65
N LEU A 247 6.63 5.72 -14.37
CA LEU A 247 5.45 4.97 -13.93
C LEU A 247 4.16 5.46 -14.61
N VAL A 248 3.98 6.78 -14.76
CA VAL A 248 2.84 7.35 -15.50
C VAL A 248 2.85 6.90 -16.96
N GLU A 249 4.02 6.91 -17.61
CA GLU A 249 4.17 6.45 -18.99
C GLU A 249 3.85 4.95 -19.12
N GLN A 250 4.34 4.12 -18.20
CA GLN A 250 4.03 2.69 -18.17
C GLN A 250 2.53 2.44 -17.94
N PHE A 251 1.91 3.13 -16.98
CA PHE A 251 0.48 3.03 -16.70
C PHE A 251 -0.33 3.33 -17.98
N ARG A 252 -0.09 4.47 -18.61
CA ARG A 252 -0.79 4.84 -19.85
C ARG A 252 -0.50 3.88 -20.99
N GLY A 253 0.71 3.35 -21.07
CA GLY A 253 1.09 2.31 -22.01
C GLY A 253 0.34 0.98 -21.82
N VAL A 254 -0.03 0.62 -20.58
CA VAL A 254 -0.91 -0.53 -20.30
C VAL A 254 -2.31 -0.28 -20.82
N LEU A 255 -2.86 0.92 -20.61
CA LEU A 255 -4.23 1.26 -21.05
C LEU A 255 -4.36 1.36 -22.57
N ALA A 256 -3.32 1.81 -23.26
CA ALA A 256 -3.34 1.97 -24.71
C ALA A 256 -3.24 0.65 -25.51
N ARG A 257 -3.02 -0.48 -24.85
CA ARG A 257 -2.96 -1.79 -25.52
C ARG A 257 -4.37 -2.33 -25.72
N PRO A 258 -4.73 -2.71 -26.96
CA PRO A 258 -6.05 -3.26 -27.27
C PRO A 258 -6.28 -4.63 -26.61
#